data_68d39846d089a627bc0085b0106c3a65
#
_entry.id   68d39846d089a627bc0085b0106c3a65
#
_cell.length_a   1.000
_cell.length_b   1.000
_cell.length_c   1.000
_cell.angle_alpha   90.00
_cell.angle_beta   90.00
_cell.angle_gamma   90.00
#
_symmetry.space_group_name_H-M   'P 1'
#
loop_
_entity.id
_entity.type
_entity.pdbx_description
1 polymer ?
#
loop_
_entity_poly.entity_id
_entity_poly.type
_entity_poly.pdbx_seq_one_letter_code
_entity_poly.pdbx_strand_id
1 'polypeptide(L)'
;MNLVLHISQILLNIDILKKTKQSLMGKSQITLKYGKGITSVTLDTNNLIQVLEPREMEVSDEESEIVRALNDTIGTPTLYEIASQRKGAKNDLRVVIIVSDVTRPTPTKKLLPHVLNELRKAEIPKSHITILFALGIHRPLSNSEMKDLVGDDIFNRCRCINHDGNNCVFVNTTSRGTRVFVNKEVLSSDVRVCLGTVELHYFAGYSGGYKSLLPGVCARQTIESNHKLMLQPNAEAGRLDSPVREDLEEAGQLIGCDFIVNVVLNAKKQIVKAVAGDPILAHRKGVEVVDSIYIVPIKELADVVLASAGGSPKDINLFQAQKALDNAKHALKDGGAIILAAECPEGLGDKVFERWIHEAQDKQELVDRLDYAFEIGGHKAGILAKLTQKADVYLVSELQKEIIEQVFLSCSRNLEEAVQATLNKQGPNAKIIVMPFGAYTLPRLEQKSTTGADTTTRKVRR
;
A
#
# COMPACT_ATOMS: atom_id res chain seq x y z
N MET A 1 -7.30 -16.17 29.14
CA MET A 1 -8.34 -16.43 28.10
C MET A 1 -7.99 -15.83 26.73
N ASN A 2 -7.27 -14.71 26.64
CA ASN A 2 -6.90 -14.11 25.36
C ASN A 2 -5.76 -14.81 24.59
N LEU A 3 -4.89 -15.57 25.27
CA LEU A 3 -3.77 -16.27 24.61
C LEU A 3 -4.23 -17.51 23.83
N VAL A 4 -5.24 -18.22 24.32
CA VAL A 4 -5.79 -19.43 23.66
C VAL A 4 -6.59 -19.07 22.40
N LEU A 5 -7.30 -17.94 22.40
CA LEU A 5 -8.00 -17.42 21.21
C LEU A 5 -7.03 -16.96 20.11
N HIS A 6 -5.87 -16.43 20.50
CA HIS A 6 -4.84 -16.00 19.54
C HIS A 6 -4.13 -17.20 18.88
N ILE A 7 -3.84 -18.25 19.63
CA ILE A 7 -3.24 -19.49 19.12
C ILE A 7 -4.22 -20.24 18.21
N SER A 8 -5.51 -20.27 18.53
CA SER A 8 -6.55 -20.86 17.67
C SER A 8 -6.69 -20.13 16.33
N GLN A 9 -6.58 -18.81 16.32
CA GLN A 9 -6.60 -18.01 15.09
C GLN A 9 -5.34 -18.19 14.22
N ILE A 10 -4.18 -18.42 14.85
CA ILE A 10 -2.92 -18.70 14.16
C ILE A 10 -2.94 -20.10 13.52
N LEU A 11 -3.44 -21.11 14.25
CA LEU A 11 -3.58 -22.47 13.73
C LEU A 11 -4.62 -22.56 12.62
N LEU A 12 -5.73 -21.81 12.71
CA LEU A 12 -6.74 -21.72 11.66
C LEU A 12 -6.15 -21.11 10.36
N ASN A 13 -5.24 -20.13 10.48
CA ASN A 13 -4.57 -19.52 9.32
C ASN A 13 -3.57 -20.48 8.64
N ILE A 14 -2.92 -21.37 9.37
CA ILE A 14 -1.96 -22.35 8.82
C ILE A 14 -2.69 -23.50 8.13
N ASP A 15 -3.83 -23.96 8.68
CA ASP A 15 -4.64 -25.02 8.08
C ASP A 15 -5.41 -24.56 6.84
N ILE A 16 -5.79 -23.29 6.76
CA ILE A 16 -6.45 -22.72 5.56
C ILE A 16 -5.46 -22.71 4.39
N LEU A 17 -4.19 -22.37 4.63
CA LEU A 17 -3.15 -22.36 3.59
C LEU A 17 -2.80 -23.76 3.04
N LYS A 18 -2.99 -24.82 3.84
CA LYS A 18 -2.77 -26.21 3.41
C LYS A 18 -3.97 -26.84 2.69
N LYS A 19 -5.18 -26.28 2.85
CA LYS A 19 -6.41 -26.82 2.24
C LYS A 19 -6.73 -26.25 0.85
N THR A 20 -5.94 -25.31 0.31
CA THR A 20 -6.20 -24.70 -0.99
C THR A 20 -6.04 -25.63 -2.19
N LYS A 21 -5.59 -26.86 -2.02
CA LYS A 21 -5.44 -27.87 -3.09
C LYS A 21 -5.88 -29.28 -2.66
N GLN A 22 -7.17 -29.52 -2.57
CA GLN A 22 -7.69 -30.89 -2.70
C GLN A 22 -8.25 -31.06 -4.11
N SER A 23 -7.45 -31.65 -5.00
CA SER A 23 -7.90 -32.05 -6.34
C SER A 23 -8.60 -33.40 -6.25
N LEU A 24 -9.89 -33.45 -6.49
CA LEU A 24 -10.69 -34.65 -6.65
C LEU A 24 -11.30 -34.61 -8.07
N MET A 25 -10.91 -35.58 -8.90
CA MET A 25 -11.50 -35.84 -10.22
C MET A 25 -11.67 -34.60 -11.13
N GLY A 26 -10.57 -33.91 -11.48
CA GLY A 26 -10.61 -32.78 -12.42
C GLY A 26 -11.22 -31.50 -11.84
N LYS A 27 -11.44 -31.41 -10.52
CA LYS A 27 -11.96 -30.24 -9.83
C LYS A 27 -11.03 -29.80 -8.70
N SER A 28 -10.91 -28.48 -8.48
CA SER A 28 -10.14 -27.87 -7.41
C SER A 28 -11.04 -27.03 -6.52
N GLN A 29 -11.04 -27.30 -5.22
CA GLN A 29 -11.73 -26.47 -4.25
C GLN A 29 -10.84 -25.26 -3.90
N ILE A 30 -11.35 -24.07 -4.11
CA ILE A 30 -10.72 -22.80 -3.78
C ILE A 30 -11.40 -22.22 -2.55
N THR A 31 -10.61 -21.89 -1.53
CA THR A 31 -11.09 -21.25 -0.30
C THR A 31 -10.51 -19.85 -0.21
N LEU A 32 -11.35 -18.85 -0.01
CA LEU A 32 -11.01 -17.43 0.05
C LEU A 32 -11.41 -16.85 1.40
N LYS A 33 -10.65 -15.86 1.89
CA LYS A 33 -11.05 -15.06 3.05
C LYS A 33 -12.21 -14.14 2.67
N TYR A 34 -13.18 -14.03 3.58
CA TYR A 34 -14.39 -13.22 3.42
C TYR A 34 -14.86 -12.76 4.79
N GLY A 35 -14.88 -11.46 5.03
CA GLY A 35 -15.13 -10.90 6.34
C GLY A 35 -14.20 -11.49 7.41
N LYS A 36 -14.79 -11.94 8.50
CA LYS A 36 -14.06 -12.67 9.57
C LYS A 36 -13.99 -14.17 9.32
N GLY A 37 -14.58 -14.67 8.24
CA GLY A 37 -14.69 -16.08 7.88
C GLY A 37 -14.02 -16.40 6.54
N ILE A 38 -14.58 -17.39 5.89
CA ILE A 38 -14.14 -17.88 4.58
C ILE A 38 -15.36 -18.14 3.68
N THR A 39 -15.13 -18.07 2.38
CA THR A 39 -16.04 -18.56 1.34
C THR A 39 -15.28 -19.52 0.43
N SER A 40 -15.99 -20.43 -0.26
CA SER A 40 -15.34 -21.42 -1.12
C SER A 40 -16.09 -21.61 -2.40
N VAL A 41 -15.39 -22.04 -3.45
CA VAL A 41 -15.94 -22.43 -4.75
C VAL A 41 -15.17 -23.59 -5.32
N THR A 42 -15.83 -24.44 -6.09
CA THR A 42 -15.19 -25.52 -6.83
C THR A 42 -15.01 -25.13 -8.28
N LEU A 43 -13.76 -25.10 -8.75
CA LEU A 43 -13.39 -24.80 -10.14
C LEU A 43 -12.98 -26.09 -10.87
N ASP A 44 -13.27 -26.15 -12.18
CA ASP A 44 -12.66 -27.14 -13.05
C ASP A 44 -11.16 -26.84 -13.19
N THR A 45 -10.32 -27.87 -13.07
CA THR A 45 -8.87 -27.73 -13.18
C THR A 45 -8.43 -27.32 -14.58
N ASN A 46 -9.24 -27.55 -15.61
CA ASN A 46 -8.97 -27.11 -16.97
C ASN A 46 -9.10 -25.59 -17.12
N ASN A 47 -9.97 -24.96 -16.32
CA ASN A 47 -10.13 -23.51 -16.33
C ASN A 47 -9.10 -22.82 -15.43
N LEU A 48 -8.65 -23.45 -14.33
CA LEU A 48 -7.74 -22.87 -13.36
C LEU A 48 -6.29 -22.88 -13.86
N ILE A 49 -5.77 -21.72 -14.27
CA ILE A 49 -4.40 -21.62 -14.78
C ILE A 49 -3.36 -21.30 -13.72
N GLN A 50 -3.74 -20.51 -12.68
CA GLN A 50 -2.83 -20.15 -11.60
C GLN A 50 -3.57 -19.65 -10.36
N VAL A 51 -3.00 -19.91 -9.17
CA VAL A 51 -3.37 -19.27 -7.90
C VAL A 51 -2.21 -18.36 -7.50
N LEU A 52 -2.49 -17.07 -7.32
CA LEU A 52 -1.48 -16.05 -7.01
C LEU A 52 -1.50 -15.73 -5.52
N GLU A 53 -0.44 -16.09 -4.84
CA GLU A 53 -0.25 -15.82 -3.40
C GLU A 53 1.08 -15.09 -3.19
N PRO A 54 1.16 -14.17 -2.21
CA PRO A 54 2.42 -13.58 -1.80
C PRO A 54 3.40 -14.68 -1.38
N ARG A 55 4.68 -14.51 -1.69
CA ARG A 55 5.71 -15.45 -1.23
C ARG A 55 5.87 -15.34 0.28
N GLU A 56 5.92 -16.49 0.94
CA GLU A 56 6.32 -16.51 2.35
C GLU A 56 7.81 -16.20 2.46
N MET A 57 8.17 -15.32 3.40
CA MET A 57 9.55 -15.09 3.80
C MET A 57 9.73 -15.50 5.25
N GLU A 58 10.86 -16.14 5.52
CA GLU A 58 11.26 -16.41 6.91
C GLU A 58 11.47 -15.09 7.66
N VAL A 59 10.95 -15.05 8.87
CA VAL A 59 11.11 -13.91 9.77
C VAL A 59 12.27 -14.23 10.70
N SER A 60 13.36 -13.47 10.57
CA SER A 60 14.43 -13.45 11.55
C SER A 60 13.95 -12.72 12.83
N ASP A 61 14.82 -12.60 13.82
CA ASP A 61 14.53 -11.75 14.97
C ASP A 61 14.34 -10.29 14.53
N GLU A 62 13.13 -9.77 14.75
CA GLU A 62 12.74 -8.43 14.29
C GLU A 62 13.61 -7.34 14.92
N GLU A 63 14.00 -7.49 16.19
CA GLU A 63 14.82 -6.52 16.89
C GLU A 63 16.24 -6.49 16.32
N SER A 64 16.84 -7.65 16.11
CA SER A 64 18.16 -7.78 15.46
C SER A 64 18.16 -7.18 14.06
N GLU A 65 17.07 -7.35 13.29
CA GLU A 65 16.96 -6.78 11.94
C GLU A 65 16.87 -5.24 11.97
N ILE A 66 16.15 -4.66 12.92
CA ILE A 66 16.12 -3.21 13.11
C ILE A 66 17.50 -2.66 13.46
N VAL A 67 18.18 -3.30 14.43
CA VAL A 67 19.52 -2.90 14.86
C VAL A 67 20.53 -3.04 13.71
N ARG A 68 20.46 -4.14 12.96
CA ARG A 68 21.28 -4.32 11.75
C ARG A 68 21.09 -3.16 10.77
N ALA A 69 19.85 -2.79 10.47
CA ALA A 69 19.57 -1.72 9.51
C ALA A 69 20.10 -0.35 9.97
N LEU A 70 20.05 -0.05 11.27
CA LEU A 70 20.58 1.21 11.83
C LEU A 70 22.10 1.28 11.83
N ASN A 71 22.79 0.13 11.89
CA ASN A 71 24.25 0.05 11.84
C ASN A 71 24.78 -0.09 10.40
N ASP A 72 24.04 -0.78 9.52
CA ASP A 72 24.38 -1.01 8.11
C ASP A 72 23.48 -0.11 7.23
N THR A 73 23.78 1.18 7.28
CA THR A 73 22.99 2.22 6.61
C THR A 73 23.29 2.28 5.11
N ILE A 74 22.30 2.70 4.35
CA ILE A 74 22.35 2.73 2.89
C ILE A 74 22.44 4.17 2.42
N GLY A 75 23.56 4.51 1.76
CA GLY A 75 23.75 5.80 1.06
C GLY A 75 23.94 7.03 1.96
N THR A 76 24.08 6.86 3.27
CA THR A 76 24.32 7.95 4.22
C THR A 76 25.04 7.42 5.48
N PRO A 77 25.72 8.25 6.27
CA PRO A 77 26.21 7.86 7.59
C PRO A 77 25.07 7.38 8.52
N THR A 78 25.44 6.74 9.61
CA THR A 78 24.47 6.34 10.65
C THR A 78 23.77 7.55 11.26
N LEU A 79 22.60 7.33 11.84
CA LEU A 79 21.85 8.42 12.50
C LEU A 79 22.66 9.02 13.65
N TYR A 80 23.43 8.19 14.37
CA TYR A 80 24.36 8.64 15.40
C TYR A 80 25.40 9.62 14.83
N GLU A 81 26.05 9.28 13.73
CA GLU A 81 27.08 10.13 13.09
C GLU A 81 26.49 11.44 12.56
N ILE A 82 25.33 11.39 11.90
CA ILE A 82 24.61 12.59 11.42
C ILE A 82 24.27 13.52 12.59
N ALA A 83 23.69 12.99 13.67
CA ALA A 83 23.33 13.79 14.84
C ALA A 83 24.54 14.35 15.57
N SER A 84 25.61 13.56 15.72
CA SER A 84 26.86 13.98 16.37
C SER A 84 27.56 15.08 15.61
N GLN A 85 27.65 14.95 14.27
CA GLN A 85 28.26 15.99 13.42
C GLN A 85 27.48 17.31 13.51
N ARG A 86 26.15 17.28 13.48
CA ARG A 86 25.34 18.50 13.60
C ARG A 86 25.36 19.10 14.97
N LYS A 87 25.41 18.29 16.03
CA LYS A 87 25.56 18.77 17.39
C LYS A 87 26.89 19.48 17.61
N GLY A 88 27.98 19.01 17.00
CA GLY A 88 29.26 19.70 17.01
C GLY A 88 29.23 21.11 16.43
N ALA A 89 28.27 21.37 15.51
CA ALA A 89 28.07 22.69 14.89
C ALA A 89 27.00 23.55 15.62
N LYS A 90 26.09 22.94 16.41
CA LYS A 90 24.97 23.62 17.05
C LYS A 90 24.57 22.94 18.40
N ASN A 91 24.75 23.64 19.50
CA ASN A 91 24.46 23.10 20.84
C ASN A 91 22.97 22.81 21.09
N ASP A 92 22.05 23.57 20.50
CA ASP A 92 20.59 23.45 20.63
C ASP A 92 19.99 22.74 19.41
N LEU A 93 20.46 21.51 19.16
CA LEU A 93 20.02 20.71 18.02
C LEU A 93 18.60 20.19 18.22
N ARG A 94 17.70 20.45 17.27
CA ARG A 94 16.32 19.98 17.26
C ARG A 94 16.15 18.84 16.27
N VAL A 95 15.48 17.80 16.72
CA VAL A 95 15.18 16.62 15.90
C VAL A 95 13.68 16.45 15.75
N VAL A 96 13.20 16.22 14.53
CA VAL A 96 11.84 15.75 14.29
C VAL A 96 11.87 14.31 13.78
N ILE A 97 11.09 13.45 14.43
CA ILE A 97 10.84 12.08 13.99
C ILE A 97 9.40 12.01 13.48
N ILE A 98 9.26 11.79 12.19
CA ILE A 98 7.97 11.72 11.51
C ILE A 98 7.51 10.27 11.51
N VAL A 99 6.34 9.99 12.09
CA VAL A 99 5.80 8.65 12.25
C VAL A 99 4.42 8.54 11.61
N SER A 100 4.07 7.35 11.13
CA SER A 100 2.76 7.10 10.51
C SER A 100 1.62 7.15 11.53
N ASP A 101 0.41 7.44 11.06
CA ASP A 101 -0.83 7.36 11.83
C ASP A 101 -1.36 5.92 11.99
N VAL A 102 -2.49 5.76 12.68
CA VAL A 102 -3.13 4.46 12.95
C VAL A 102 -3.61 3.72 11.70
N THR A 103 -3.73 4.39 10.56
CA THR A 103 -4.20 3.77 9.31
C THR A 103 -3.09 2.98 8.59
N ARG A 104 -1.84 3.11 9.05
CA ARG A 104 -0.68 2.41 8.48
C ARG A 104 -0.23 1.26 9.37
N PRO A 105 0.24 0.16 8.78
CA PRO A 105 0.69 -1.00 9.56
C PRO A 105 2.08 -0.82 10.18
N THR A 106 2.66 0.38 10.13
CA THR A 106 4.02 0.65 10.62
C THR A 106 4.15 0.31 12.10
N PRO A 107 5.06 -0.59 12.48
CA PRO A 107 5.24 -0.97 13.87
C PRO A 107 6.10 0.07 14.63
N THR A 108 5.61 1.31 14.70
CA THR A 108 6.32 2.47 15.27
C THR A 108 6.84 2.20 16.68
N LYS A 109 6.05 1.50 17.51
CA LYS A 109 6.42 1.13 18.88
C LYS A 109 7.65 0.22 18.96
N LYS A 110 7.93 -0.56 17.90
CA LYS A 110 9.13 -1.39 17.79
C LYS A 110 10.33 -0.59 17.28
N LEU A 111 10.12 0.32 16.31
CA LEU A 111 11.19 1.07 15.65
C LEU A 111 11.74 2.22 16.50
N LEU A 112 10.83 2.98 17.10
CA LEU A 112 11.14 4.26 17.74
C LEU A 112 12.14 4.16 18.90
N PRO A 113 12.10 3.15 19.79
CA PRO A 113 13.11 2.99 20.85
C PRO A 113 14.55 2.89 20.32
N HIS A 114 14.77 2.19 19.20
CA HIS A 114 16.10 2.04 18.59
C HIS A 114 16.59 3.35 17.98
N VAL A 115 15.70 4.09 17.28
CA VAL A 115 16.01 5.42 16.73
C VAL A 115 16.36 6.41 17.85
N LEU A 116 15.59 6.42 18.94
CA LEU A 116 15.87 7.26 20.10
C LEU A 116 17.18 6.86 20.81
N ASN A 117 17.55 5.59 20.76
CA ASN A 117 18.83 5.13 21.30
C ASN A 117 20.02 5.67 20.49
N GLU A 118 19.94 5.72 19.16
CA GLU A 118 20.98 6.34 18.31
C GLU A 118 21.13 7.84 18.61
N LEU A 119 20.02 8.56 18.75
CA LEU A 119 20.04 9.98 19.15
C LEU A 119 20.58 10.19 20.58
N ARG A 120 20.27 9.27 21.51
CA ARG A 120 20.82 9.29 22.89
C ARG A 120 22.33 9.09 22.89
N LYS A 121 22.87 8.18 22.06
CA LYS A 121 24.33 7.99 21.89
C LYS A 121 25.00 9.29 21.42
N ALA A 122 24.34 10.07 20.57
CA ALA A 122 24.76 11.40 20.13
C ALA A 122 24.47 12.48 21.20
N GLU A 123 24.04 12.08 22.41
CA GLU A 123 23.70 12.95 23.55
C GLU A 123 22.63 14.02 23.20
N ILE A 124 21.65 13.68 22.34
CA ILE A 124 20.51 14.56 22.07
C ILE A 124 19.46 14.37 23.18
N PRO A 125 19.09 15.42 23.93
CA PRO A 125 18.09 15.32 24.97
C PRO A 125 16.70 15.02 24.41
N LYS A 126 15.91 14.21 25.12
CA LYS A 126 14.52 13.89 24.69
C LYS A 126 13.65 15.14 24.55
N SER A 127 13.92 16.20 25.31
CA SER A 127 13.23 17.49 25.20
C SER A 127 13.47 18.23 23.87
N HIS A 128 14.52 17.87 23.14
CA HIS A 128 14.85 18.42 21.82
C HIS A 128 14.29 17.56 20.68
N ILE A 129 13.57 16.47 21.02
CA ILE A 129 13.00 15.55 20.02
C ILE A 129 11.50 15.73 19.97
N THR A 130 10.99 16.08 18.78
CA THR A 130 9.57 16.12 18.49
C THR A 130 9.17 14.88 17.68
N ILE A 131 8.12 14.18 18.11
CA ILE A 131 7.48 13.12 17.35
C ILE A 131 6.25 13.71 16.66
N LEU A 132 6.30 13.77 15.34
CA LEU A 132 5.25 14.35 14.50
C LEU A 132 4.48 13.23 13.78
N PHE A 133 3.18 13.10 14.10
CA PHE A 133 2.31 12.12 13.45
C PHE A 133 1.89 12.62 12.06
N ALA A 134 2.27 11.87 11.05
CA ALA A 134 2.01 12.16 9.64
C ALA A 134 0.56 11.80 9.27
N LEU A 135 -0.35 12.75 9.38
CA LEU A 135 -1.77 12.56 9.15
C LEU A 135 -2.21 12.83 7.71
N GLY A 136 -1.42 13.63 6.96
CA GLY A 136 -1.90 14.18 5.69
C GLY A 136 -3.22 14.93 5.90
N ILE A 137 -4.32 14.38 5.34
CA ILE A 137 -5.67 14.93 5.48
C ILE A 137 -6.56 14.12 6.45
N HIS A 138 -5.99 13.14 7.13
CA HIS A 138 -6.74 12.34 8.11
C HIS A 138 -7.04 13.19 9.37
N ARG A 139 -8.00 12.71 10.18
CA ARG A 139 -8.32 13.34 11.46
C ARG A 139 -7.14 13.31 12.42
N PRO A 140 -7.07 14.27 13.35
CA PRO A 140 -6.11 14.19 14.45
C PRO A 140 -6.27 12.92 15.28
N LEU A 141 -5.16 12.39 15.76
CA LEU A 141 -5.14 11.29 16.72
C LEU A 141 -5.47 11.80 18.12
N SER A 142 -6.18 10.98 18.88
CA SER A 142 -6.33 11.20 20.32
C SER A 142 -5.02 10.89 21.07
N ASN A 143 -4.90 11.37 22.29
CA ASN A 143 -3.75 11.05 23.15
C ASN A 143 -3.60 9.55 23.40
N SER A 144 -4.71 8.81 23.49
CA SER A 144 -4.66 7.35 23.61
C SER A 144 -4.07 6.70 22.36
N GLU A 145 -4.53 7.08 21.17
CA GLU A 145 -4.00 6.55 19.91
C GLU A 145 -2.51 6.88 19.72
N MET A 146 -2.08 8.09 20.09
CA MET A 146 -0.67 8.47 20.06
C MET A 146 0.16 7.61 21.01
N LYS A 147 -0.31 7.36 22.24
CA LYS A 147 0.35 6.47 23.22
C LYS A 147 0.43 5.03 22.73
N ASP A 148 -0.62 4.52 22.11
CA ASP A 148 -0.64 3.16 21.56
C ASP A 148 0.40 2.99 20.46
N LEU A 149 0.63 4.03 19.64
CA LEU A 149 1.60 4.03 18.54
C LEU A 149 3.05 4.14 19.01
N VAL A 150 3.35 4.97 20.02
CA VAL A 150 4.73 5.26 20.42
C VAL A 150 5.13 4.63 21.77
N GLY A 151 4.17 4.24 22.60
CA GLY A 151 4.35 3.76 23.96
C GLY A 151 4.33 4.89 25.01
N ASP A 152 3.86 4.56 26.21
CA ASP A 152 3.64 5.54 27.29
C ASP A 152 4.94 6.30 27.71
N ASP A 153 6.08 5.60 27.80
CA ASP A 153 7.36 6.23 28.20
C ASP A 153 7.77 7.32 27.22
N ILE A 154 7.68 7.01 25.90
CA ILE A 154 8.06 7.95 24.85
C ILE A 154 7.07 9.11 24.79
N PHE A 155 5.77 8.82 24.86
CA PHE A 155 4.72 9.85 24.82
C PHE A 155 4.87 10.85 25.98
N ASN A 156 5.25 10.39 27.16
CA ASN A 156 5.39 11.25 28.35
C ASN A 156 6.72 12.04 28.37
N ARG A 157 7.75 11.62 27.63
CA ARG A 157 9.09 12.22 27.68
C ARG A 157 9.49 12.99 26.43
N CYS A 158 8.83 12.76 25.31
CA CYS A 158 9.06 13.48 24.07
C CYS A 158 7.84 14.34 23.75
N ARG A 159 8.05 15.43 23.03
CA ARG A 159 6.96 16.24 22.50
C ARG A 159 6.28 15.49 21.34
N CYS A 160 5.04 15.01 21.57
CA CYS A 160 4.23 14.31 20.60
C CYS A 160 3.14 15.20 20.03
N ILE A 161 3.08 15.42 18.72
CA ILE A 161 2.13 16.35 18.08
C ILE A 161 1.54 15.74 16.82
N ASN A 162 0.27 16.04 16.60
CA ASN A 162 -0.40 15.79 15.34
C ASN A 162 0.06 16.80 14.26
N HIS A 163 0.18 16.33 13.02
CA HIS A 163 0.30 17.25 11.89
C HIS A 163 -0.94 18.14 11.80
N ASP A 164 -0.71 19.43 11.61
CA ASP A 164 -1.75 20.41 11.29
C ASP A 164 -1.47 21.01 9.91
N GLY A 165 -2.35 20.73 8.95
CA GLY A 165 -2.24 21.22 7.58
C GLY A 165 -2.35 22.75 7.45
N ASN A 166 -2.91 23.45 8.47
CA ASN A 166 -2.97 24.91 8.52
C ASN A 166 -1.65 25.52 9.03
N ASN A 167 -0.81 24.74 9.72
CA ASN A 167 0.50 25.16 10.21
C ASN A 167 1.62 24.78 9.24
N CYS A 168 1.42 25.10 7.96
CA CYS A 168 2.38 24.81 6.90
C CYS A 168 2.93 26.09 6.27
N VAL A 169 4.15 26.04 5.78
CA VAL A 169 4.81 27.13 5.05
C VAL A 169 5.23 26.67 3.68
N PHE A 170 5.27 27.59 2.73
CA PHE A 170 5.74 27.35 1.37
C PHE A 170 7.25 27.13 1.35
N VAL A 171 7.68 26.09 0.64
CA VAL A 171 9.10 25.76 0.42
C VAL A 171 9.52 26.09 -0.99
N ASN A 172 8.88 25.46 -1.98
CA ASN A 172 9.17 25.60 -3.40
C ASN A 172 8.06 24.96 -4.24
N THR A 173 8.23 24.93 -5.55
CA THR A 173 7.33 24.26 -6.49
C THR A 173 8.12 23.17 -7.21
N THR A 174 7.55 21.95 -7.33
CA THR A 174 8.17 20.87 -8.09
C THR A 174 8.14 21.14 -9.59
N SER A 175 8.93 20.40 -10.36
CA SER A 175 8.95 20.47 -11.83
C SER A 175 7.59 20.15 -12.47
N ARG A 176 6.73 19.40 -11.76
CA ARG A 176 5.36 19.07 -12.17
C ARG A 176 4.32 20.10 -11.70
N GLY A 177 4.74 21.20 -11.10
CA GLY A 177 3.89 22.32 -10.69
C GLY A 177 3.24 22.16 -9.31
N THR A 178 3.60 21.15 -8.53
CA THR A 178 3.09 20.98 -7.15
C THR A 178 3.74 22.01 -6.23
N ARG A 179 2.94 22.94 -5.72
CA ARG A 179 3.38 23.91 -4.70
C ARG A 179 3.52 23.22 -3.35
N VAL A 180 4.72 23.14 -2.82
CA VAL A 180 5.05 22.40 -1.60
C VAL A 180 4.88 23.27 -0.37
N PHE A 181 3.88 22.99 0.44
CA PHE A 181 3.67 23.57 1.76
C PHE A 181 3.84 22.46 2.80
N VAL A 182 4.81 22.59 3.68
CA VAL A 182 5.14 21.59 4.70
C VAL A 182 4.98 22.16 6.10
N ASN A 183 4.68 21.32 7.08
CA ASN A 183 4.54 21.66 8.49
C ASN A 183 5.79 22.40 9.00
N LYS A 184 5.59 23.53 9.69
CA LYS A 184 6.67 24.38 10.21
C LYS A 184 7.64 23.63 11.12
N GLU A 185 7.14 22.65 11.88
CA GLU A 185 7.97 21.84 12.78
C GLU A 185 9.08 21.10 12.03
N VAL A 186 8.78 20.62 10.80
CA VAL A 186 9.76 19.95 9.95
C VAL A 186 10.89 20.88 9.54
N LEU A 187 10.55 22.11 9.11
CA LEU A 187 11.55 23.08 8.67
C LEU A 187 12.35 23.69 9.81
N SER A 188 11.76 23.81 11.01
CA SER A 188 12.45 24.33 12.17
C SER A 188 13.37 23.32 12.86
N SER A 189 13.35 22.06 12.40
CA SER A 189 14.20 21.00 12.93
C SER A 189 15.48 20.86 12.13
N ASP A 190 16.60 20.59 12.83
CA ASP A 190 17.94 20.44 12.26
C ASP A 190 18.19 19.04 11.71
N VAL A 191 17.58 18.01 12.32
CA VAL A 191 17.61 16.61 11.87
C VAL A 191 16.19 16.11 11.66
N ARG A 192 15.94 15.52 10.50
CA ARG A 192 14.62 15.02 10.07
C ARG A 192 14.70 13.55 9.77
N VAL A 193 13.96 12.75 10.56
CA VAL A 193 13.93 11.30 10.47
C VAL A 193 12.52 10.85 10.13
N CYS A 194 12.35 9.96 9.13
CA CYS A 194 11.05 9.40 8.78
C CYS A 194 10.99 7.90 9.08
N LEU A 195 9.99 7.47 9.85
CA LEU A 195 9.68 6.07 10.09
C LEU A 195 8.48 5.65 9.23
N GLY A 196 8.56 4.49 8.58
CA GLY A 196 7.49 4.05 7.71
C GLY A 196 7.56 2.58 7.30
N THR A 197 6.58 2.16 6.51
CA THR A 197 6.51 0.84 5.89
C THR A 197 6.58 0.97 4.39
N VAL A 198 7.40 0.15 3.74
CA VAL A 198 7.38 0.00 2.28
C VAL A 198 6.39 -1.11 1.94
N GLU A 199 5.40 -0.78 1.15
CA GLU A 199 4.36 -1.68 0.62
C GLU A 199 3.88 -1.19 -0.74
N LEU A 200 3.21 -2.02 -1.52
CA LEU A 200 2.60 -1.62 -2.79
C LEU A 200 1.57 -0.51 -2.57
N HIS A 201 1.55 0.46 -3.47
CA HIS A 201 0.60 1.57 -3.41
C HIS A 201 -0.02 1.84 -4.79
N TYR A 202 -1.34 1.80 -4.88
CA TYR A 202 -2.11 1.71 -6.12
C TYR A 202 -1.88 2.83 -7.15
N PHE A 203 -1.40 4.02 -6.76
CA PHE A 203 -1.02 5.08 -7.69
C PHE A 203 0.40 5.64 -7.50
N ALA A 204 0.97 5.57 -6.30
CA ALA A 204 2.34 6.06 -6.04
C ALA A 204 3.39 4.95 -6.19
N GLY A 205 3.03 3.81 -6.75
CA GLY A 205 3.89 2.64 -6.87
C GLY A 205 4.10 1.94 -5.53
N TYR A 206 4.71 2.63 -4.58
CA TYR A 206 5.02 2.13 -3.24
C TYR A 206 4.75 3.18 -2.15
N SER A 207 4.61 2.76 -0.90
CA SER A 207 4.66 3.61 0.29
C SER A 207 6.11 3.74 0.79
N GLY A 208 6.33 4.40 1.92
CA GLY A 208 7.66 4.63 2.50
C GLY A 208 8.47 5.73 1.81
N GLY A 209 9.72 5.91 2.23
CA GLY A 209 10.59 6.97 1.77
C GLY A 209 10.00 8.34 2.04
N TYR A 210 10.13 9.25 1.09
CA TYR A 210 9.58 10.60 1.16
C TYR A 210 8.05 10.68 1.29
N LYS A 211 7.33 9.54 1.18
CA LYS A 211 5.87 9.54 1.37
C LYS A 211 5.46 9.88 2.81
N SER A 212 6.36 9.78 3.77
CA SER A 212 6.15 10.30 5.12
C SER A 212 6.11 11.84 5.17
N LEU A 213 6.76 12.53 4.21
CA LEU A 213 6.70 13.98 4.06
C LEU A 213 5.48 14.40 3.21
N LEU A 214 5.39 13.93 1.95
CA LEU A 214 4.25 14.15 1.08
C LEU A 214 3.55 12.82 0.78
N PRO A 215 2.33 12.59 1.27
CA PRO A 215 1.37 13.56 1.85
C PRO A 215 1.51 13.81 3.36
N GLY A 216 2.30 13.03 4.10
CA GLY A 216 2.23 12.87 5.56
C GLY A 216 2.17 14.15 6.38
N VAL A 217 2.97 15.17 6.05
CA VAL A 217 3.10 16.41 6.81
C VAL A 217 3.00 17.66 5.92
N CYS A 218 2.31 17.54 4.79
CA CYS A 218 2.05 18.63 3.86
C CYS A 218 0.62 19.17 3.98
N ALA A 219 0.43 20.42 3.52
CA ALA A 219 -0.90 21.03 3.45
C ALA A 219 -1.79 20.34 2.40
N ARG A 220 -3.13 20.41 2.61
CA ARG A 220 -4.13 19.80 1.71
C ARG A 220 -3.91 20.14 0.24
N GLN A 221 -3.67 21.41 -0.09
CA GLN A 221 -3.45 21.85 -1.47
C GLN A 221 -2.24 21.19 -2.14
N THR A 222 -1.16 20.92 -1.39
CA THR A 222 0.02 20.18 -1.88
C THR A 222 -0.34 18.73 -2.14
N ILE A 223 -1.09 18.12 -1.22
CA ILE A 223 -1.55 16.73 -1.32
C ILE A 223 -2.45 16.55 -2.54
N GLU A 224 -3.44 17.42 -2.73
CA GLU A 224 -4.38 17.37 -3.85
C GLU A 224 -3.67 17.54 -5.19
N SER A 225 -2.72 18.48 -5.27
CA SER A 225 -1.91 18.70 -6.48
C SER A 225 -1.10 17.46 -6.86
N ASN A 226 -0.37 16.86 -5.90
CA ASN A 226 0.38 15.63 -6.12
C ASN A 226 -0.55 14.46 -6.46
N HIS A 227 -1.66 14.28 -5.72
CA HIS A 227 -2.57 13.15 -5.94
C HIS A 227 -3.30 13.23 -7.28
N LYS A 228 -3.57 14.43 -7.82
CA LYS A 228 -4.13 14.59 -9.18
C LYS A 228 -3.25 13.95 -10.26
N LEU A 229 -1.95 13.81 -10.04
CA LEU A 229 -1.05 13.12 -10.96
C LEU A 229 -1.34 11.63 -11.11
N MET A 230 -2.19 11.05 -10.23
CA MET A 230 -2.65 9.66 -10.37
C MET A 230 -3.48 9.40 -11.63
N LEU A 231 -3.99 10.44 -12.28
CA LEU A 231 -4.72 10.33 -13.54
C LEU A 231 -3.79 10.15 -14.75
N GLN A 232 -2.48 10.41 -14.58
CA GLN A 232 -1.49 10.26 -15.64
C GLN A 232 -1.10 8.77 -15.85
N PRO A 233 -0.59 8.42 -17.04
CA PRO A 233 -0.02 7.09 -17.30
C PRO A 233 1.06 6.71 -16.26
N ASN A 234 1.24 5.44 -16.04
CA ASN A 234 2.20 4.85 -15.08
C ASN A 234 1.90 5.12 -13.59
N ALA A 235 0.82 5.83 -13.24
CA ALA A 235 0.40 5.99 -11.86
C ALA A 235 -0.25 4.70 -11.34
N GLU A 236 0.55 3.65 -11.13
CA GLU A 236 0.12 2.29 -10.79
C GLU A 236 0.94 1.67 -9.66
N ALA A 237 0.42 0.62 -9.04
CA ALA A 237 1.14 -0.16 -8.05
C ALA A 237 2.41 -0.80 -8.65
N GLY A 238 3.47 -0.87 -7.85
CA GLY A 238 4.71 -1.53 -8.26
C GLY A 238 5.54 -0.77 -9.30
N ARG A 239 5.28 0.55 -9.51
CA ARG A 239 6.01 1.40 -10.44
C ARG A 239 6.75 2.51 -9.70
N LEU A 240 8.07 2.57 -9.89
CA LEU A 240 8.92 3.65 -9.36
C LEU A 240 8.89 4.91 -10.23
N ASP A 241 8.56 4.76 -11.51
CA ASP A 241 8.34 5.82 -12.49
C ASP A 241 6.89 6.35 -12.51
N SER A 242 6.14 6.10 -11.43
CA SER A 242 4.84 6.74 -11.22
C SER A 242 5.02 8.26 -11.12
N PRO A 243 4.25 9.08 -11.89
CA PRO A 243 4.34 10.54 -11.81
C PRO A 243 4.06 11.09 -10.41
N VAL A 244 3.21 10.39 -9.64
CA VAL A 244 2.95 10.73 -8.23
C VAL A 244 4.19 10.47 -7.37
N ARG A 245 4.92 9.36 -7.63
CA ARG A 245 6.15 9.02 -6.92
C ARG A 245 7.26 10.01 -7.24
N GLU A 246 7.49 10.31 -8.50
CA GLU A 246 8.52 11.25 -8.92
C GLU A 246 8.30 12.64 -8.31
N ASP A 247 7.06 13.14 -8.35
CA ASP A 247 6.70 14.44 -7.79
C ASP A 247 6.86 14.51 -6.26
N LEU A 248 6.42 13.44 -5.54
CA LEU A 248 6.61 13.41 -4.08
C LEU A 248 8.07 13.25 -3.66
N GLU A 249 8.90 12.60 -4.47
CA GLU A 249 10.35 12.49 -4.20
C GLU A 249 11.04 13.82 -4.43
N GLU A 250 10.70 14.54 -5.51
CA GLU A 250 11.19 15.91 -5.73
C GLU A 250 10.74 16.84 -4.58
N ALA A 251 9.46 16.80 -4.19
CA ALA A 251 8.98 17.56 -3.04
C ALA A 251 9.73 17.20 -1.76
N GLY A 252 9.99 15.92 -1.52
CA GLY A 252 10.75 15.42 -0.38
C GLY A 252 12.19 15.92 -0.38
N GLN A 253 12.85 16.01 -1.54
CA GLN A 253 14.18 16.60 -1.70
C GLN A 253 14.17 18.09 -1.40
N LEU A 254 13.15 18.83 -1.87
CA LEU A 254 12.97 20.27 -1.59
C LEU A 254 12.77 20.54 -0.08
N ILE A 255 12.03 19.68 0.62
CA ILE A 255 11.82 19.77 2.07
C ILE A 255 13.09 19.37 2.84
N GLY A 256 13.77 18.34 2.37
CA GLY A 256 14.91 17.69 3.02
C GLY A 256 14.47 16.65 4.07
N CYS A 257 15.13 15.50 4.01
CA CYS A 257 15.04 14.43 5.03
C CYS A 257 16.44 13.83 5.15
N ASP A 258 16.92 13.68 6.38
CA ASP A 258 18.28 13.26 6.63
C ASP A 258 18.43 11.74 6.73
N PHE A 259 17.33 11.07 7.16
CA PHE A 259 17.38 9.65 7.45
C PHE A 259 16.00 9.02 7.42
N ILE A 260 15.89 7.83 6.86
CA ILE A 260 14.69 7.01 6.99
C ILE A 260 14.98 5.72 7.74
N VAL A 261 13.98 5.19 8.45
CA VAL A 261 13.92 3.80 8.90
C VAL A 261 12.62 3.22 8.38
N ASN A 262 12.71 2.39 7.39
CA ASN A 262 11.56 1.76 6.78
C ASN A 262 11.59 0.25 6.94
N VAL A 263 10.42 -0.36 7.09
CA VAL A 263 10.29 -1.81 7.22
C VAL A 263 9.42 -2.38 6.11
N VAL A 264 9.69 -3.62 5.74
CA VAL A 264 8.82 -4.45 4.92
C VAL A 264 8.19 -5.49 5.84
N LEU A 265 6.88 -5.64 5.74
CA LEU A 265 6.11 -6.57 6.57
C LEU A 265 5.60 -7.73 5.73
N ASN A 266 5.46 -8.91 6.33
CA ASN A 266 4.70 -10.02 5.74
C ASN A 266 3.18 -9.87 6.00
N ALA A 267 2.38 -10.81 5.48
CA ALA A 267 0.93 -10.83 5.67
C ALA A 267 0.50 -10.94 7.16
N LYS A 268 1.38 -11.42 8.04
CA LYS A 268 1.17 -11.49 9.50
C LYS A 268 1.62 -10.22 10.23
N LYS A 269 2.00 -9.17 9.50
CA LYS A 269 2.52 -7.88 10.01
C LYS A 269 3.83 -8.02 10.82
N GLN A 270 4.62 -9.05 10.55
CA GLN A 270 5.96 -9.22 11.11
C GLN A 270 6.98 -8.54 10.20
N ILE A 271 8.01 -7.95 10.79
CA ILE A 271 9.10 -7.32 10.04
C ILE A 271 9.95 -8.42 9.39
N VAL A 272 9.97 -8.46 8.06
CA VAL A 272 10.82 -9.37 7.29
C VAL A 272 12.10 -8.69 6.82
N LYS A 273 12.07 -7.35 6.73
CA LYS A 273 13.24 -6.54 6.39
C LYS A 273 13.12 -5.15 6.99
N ALA A 274 14.24 -4.63 7.50
CA ALA A 274 14.41 -3.23 7.83
C ALA A 274 15.49 -2.61 6.93
N VAL A 275 15.26 -1.38 6.48
CA VAL A 275 16.21 -0.58 5.70
C VAL A 275 16.30 0.81 6.33
N ALA A 276 17.52 1.34 6.44
CA ALA A 276 17.74 2.65 7.03
C ALA A 276 18.81 3.42 6.23
N GLY A 277 18.72 4.74 6.24
CA GLY A 277 19.69 5.60 5.56
C GLY A 277 19.05 6.64 4.65
N ASP A 278 19.64 6.84 3.47
CA ASP A 278 19.18 7.79 2.45
C ASP A 278 17.72 7.52 2.04
N PRO A 279 16.86 8.54 1.98
CA PRO A 279 15.44 8.38 1.70
C PRO A 279 15.10 7.73 0.37
N ILE A 280 15.98 7.82 -0.63
CA ILE A 280 15.79 7.18 -1.94
C ILE A 280 16.47 5.81 -1.95
N LEU A 281 17.76 5.75 -1.65
CA LEU A 281 18.54 4.51 -1.80
C LEU A 281 18.07 3.41 -0.85
N ALA A 282 17.85 3.74 0.43
CA ALA A 282 17.31 2.78 1.40
C ALA A 282 15.87 2.37 1.05
N HIS A 283 15.03 3.32 0.58
CA HIS A 283 13.68 3.01 0.11
C HIS A 283 13.72 1.99 -1.05
N ARG A 284 14.60 2.19 -2.06
CA ARG A 284 14.74 1.25 -3.19
C ARG A 284 15.09 -0.16 -2.74
N LYS A 285 15.94 -0.31 -1.72
CA LYS A 285 16.24 -1.62 -1.12
C LYS A 285 15.02 -2.25 -0.44
N GLY A 286 14.19 -1.47 0.20
CA GLY A 286 12.88 -1.93 0.70
C GLY A 286 11.94 -2.38 -0.42
N VAL A 287 11.92 -1.65 -1.55
CA VAL A 287 11.12 -1.98 -2.74
C VAL A 287 11.53 -3.34 -3.33
N GLU A 288 12.83 -3.62 -3.47
CA GLU A 288 13.33 -4.92 -3.95
C GLU A 288 12.75 -6.09 -3.14
N VAL A 289 12.63 -5.92 -1.82
CA VAL A 289 12.05 -6.93 -0.92
C VAL A 289 10.53 -7.03 -1.10
N VAL A 290 9.82 -5.89 -1.19
CA VAL A 290 8.38 -5.86 -1.47
C VAL A 290 8.08 -6.59 -2.78
N ASP A 291 8.85 -6.32 -3.83
CA ASP A 291 8.68 -6.95 -5.14
C ASP A 291 8.87 -8.47 -5.05
N SER A 292 9.87 -8.92 -4.29
CA SER A 292 10.13 -10.37 -4.13
C SER A 292 9.00 -11.11 -3.42
N ILE A 293 8.21 -10.41 -2.57
CA ILE A 293 7.11 -10.98 -1.79
C ILE A 293 5.78 -10.87 -2.53
N TYR A 294 5.46 -9.67 -3.03
CA TYR A 294 4.09 -9.31 -3.40
C TYR A 294 3.85 -9.22 -4.90
N ILE A 295 4.92 -9.16 -5.73
CA ILE A 295 4.78 -9.26 -7.18
C ILE A 295 4.87 -10.72 -7.58
N VAL A 296 3.78 -11.22 -8.16
CA VAL A 296 3.69 -12.62 -8.59
C VAL A 296 3.70 -12.68 -10.11
N PRO A 297 4.69 -13.38 -10.71
CA PRO A 297 4.75 -13.51 -12.16
C PRO A 297 3.60 -14.37 -12.68
N ILE A 298 3.02 -13.94 -13.81
CA ILE A 298 2.03 -14.69 -14.57
C ILE A 298 2.52 -14.90 -16.00
N LYS A 299 2.24 -16.06 -16.58
CA LYS A 299 2.67 -16.40 -17.95
C LYS A 299 1.74 -15.84 -19.02
N GLU A 300 0.47 -15.66 -18.67
CA GLU A 300 -0.57 -15.15 -19.56
C GLU A 300 -1.68 -14.45 -18.76
N LEU A 301 -2.42 -13.60 -19.45
CA LEU A 301 -3.63 -12.98 -18.89
C LEU A 301 -4.80 -13.97 -18.90
N ALA A 302 -5.68 -13.86 -17.94
CA ALA A 302 -6.87 -14.68 -17.79
C ALA A 302 -8.12 -14.02 -18.40
N ASP A 303 -9.11 -14.83 -18.75
CA ASP A 303 -10.44 -14.39 -19.14
C ASP A 303 -11.25 -13.98 -17.90
N VAL A 304 -10.97 -14.64 -16.76
CA VAL A 304 -11.63 -14.38 -15.48
C VAL A 304 -10.58 -14.28 -14.37
N VAL A 305 -10.69 -13.29 -13.50
CA VAL A 305 -9.89 -13.19 -12.27
C VAL A 305 -10.82 -13.28 -11.07
N LEU A 306 -10.67 -14.34 -10.27
CA LEU A 306 -11.38 -14.53 -9.00
C LEU A 306 -10.50 -13.99 -7.86
N ALA A 307 -10.86 -12.87 -7.28
CA ALA A 307 -10.10 -12.21 -6.23
C ALA A 307 -10.90 -12.12 -4.91
N SER A 308 -10.23 -12.39 -3.78
CA SER A 308 -10.67 -11.92 -2.47
C SER A 308 -9.93 -10.64 -2.10
N ALA A 309 -10.61 -9.70 -1.45
CA ALA A 309 -9.94 -8.54 -0.85
C ALA A 309 -8.96 -8.94 0.27
N GLY A 310 -9.08 -10.16 0.81
CA GLY A 310 -8.22 -10.72 1.86
C GLY A 310 -8.88 -10.83 3.23
N GLY A 311 -10.22 -10.67 3.30
CA GLY A 311 -11.01 -10.69 4.53
C GLY A 311 -10.82 -9.44 5.39
N SER A 312 -11.44 -9.43 6.57
CA SER A 312 -11.39 -8.29 7.49
C SER A 312 -9.96 -8.00 7.98
N PRO A 313 -9.54 -6.73 8.02
CA PRO A 313 -10.30 -5.50 7.73
C PRO A 313 -10.20 -5.00 6.27
N LYS A 314 -9.70 -5.80 5.33
CA LYS A 314 -9.48 -5.36 3.93
C LYS A 314 -10.78 -5.28 3.13
N ASP A 315 -11.79 -6.04 3.53
CA ASP A 315 -13.13 -6.04 2.96
C ASP A 315 -14.18 -5.41 3.88
N ILE A 316 -13.76 -4.56 4.82
CA ILE A 316 -14.68 -3.90 5.76
C ILE A 316 -15.71 -3.01 5.04
N ASN A 317 -15.34 -2.47 3.90
CA ASN A 317 -16.20 -1.71 2.99
C ASN A 317 -15.68 -1.75 1.55
N LEU A 318 -16.49 -1.35 0.59
CA LEU A 318 -16.13 -1.39 -0.83
C LEU A 318 -14.94 -0.47 -1.16
N PHE A 319 -14.85 0.69 -0.51
CA PHE A 319 -13.74 1.63 -0.70
C PHE A 319 -12.37 0.99 -0.40
N GLN A 320 -12.30 0.10 0.58
CA GLN A 320 -11.07 -0.65 0.88
C GLN A 320 -10.90 -1.86 -0.04
N ALA A 321 -11.98 -2.61 -0.29
CA ALA A 321 -11.96 -3.82 -1.13
C ALA A 321 -11.57 -3.53 -2.59
N GLN A 322 -11.86 -2.34 -3.10
CA GLN A 322 -11.48 -1.89 -4.46
C GLN A 322 -9.97 -2.04 -4.75
N LYS A 323 -9.10 -2.04 -3.73
CA LYS A 323 -7.66 -2.30 -3.93
C LYS A 323 -7.38 -3.66 -4.56
N ALA A 324 -8.23 -4.65 -4.29
CA ALA A 324 -8.11 -5.95 -4.93
C ALA A 324 -8.48 -5.90 -6.41
N LEU A 325 -9.46 -5.06 -6.81
CA LEU A 325 -9.79 -4.81 -8.21
C LEU A 325 -8.65 -4.10 -8.94
N ASP A 326 -8.02 -3.11 -8.29
CA ASP A 326 -6.87 -2.38 -8.85
C ASP A 326 -5.68 -3.30 -9.14
N ASN A 327 -5.48 -4.35 -8.34
CA ASN A 327 -4.45 -5.36 -8.58
C ASN A 327 -4.92 -6.43 -9.59
N ALA A 328 -6.16 -6.90 -9.48
CA ALA A 328 -6.71 -7.97 -10.32
C ALA A 328 -6.72 -7.62 -11.82
N LYS A 329 -6.95 -6.33 -12.16
CA LYS A 329 -6.93 -5.86 -13.55
C LYS A 329 -5.63 -6.17 -14.29
N HIS A 330 -4.48 -6.31 -13.57
CA HIS A 330 -3.19 -6.62 -14.17
C HIS A 330 -3.03 -8.08 -14.60
N ALA A 331 -3.95 -8.97 -14.17
CA ALA A 331 -4.03 -10.36 -14.62
C ALA A 331 -5.13 -10.61 -15.65
N LEU A 332 -5.91 -9.58 -16.00
CA LEU A 332 -7.12 -9.70 -16.82
C LEU A 332 -6.88 -9.31 -18.27
N LYS A 333 -7.45 -10.07 -19.20
CA LYS A 333 -7.57 -9.66 -20.61
C LYS A 333 -8.60 -8.53 -20.77
N ASP A 334 -8.43 -7.72 -21.80
CA ASP A 334 -9.45 -6.75 -22.18
C ASP A 334 -10.79 -7.45 -22.48
N GLY A 335 -11.89 -6.92 -21.96
CA GLY A 335 -13.22 -7.52 -22.05
C GLY A 335 -13.45 -8.75 -21.16
N GLY A 336 -12.51 -9.10 -20.32
CA GLY A 336 -12.63 -10.18 -19.33
C GLY A 336 -13.52 -9.82 -18.14
N ALA A 337 -13.57 -10.71 -17.14
CA ALA A 337 -14.39 -10.53 -15.94
C ALA A 337 -13.58 -10.64 -14.64
N ILE A 338 -13.90 -9.81 -13.64
CA ILE A 338 -13.38 -9.93 -12.28
C ILE A 338 -14.51 -10.34 -11.35
N ILE A 339 -14.30 -11.37 -10.55
CA ILE A 339 -15.16 -11.75 -9.44
C ILE A 339 -14.47 -11.29 -8.16
N LEU A 340 -15.07 -10.37 -7.42
CA LEU A 340 -14.56 -9.90 -6.14
C LEU A 340 -15.38 -10.47 -4.99
N ALA A 341 -14.70 -11.20 -4.07
CA ALA A 341 -15.26 -11.62 -2.80
C ALA A 341 -14.89 -10.59 -1.72
N ALA A 342 -15.88 -9.88 -1.19
CA ALA A 342 -15.71 -8.87 -0.17
C ALA A 342 -17.01 -8.65 0.62
N GLU A 343 -17.00 -8.89 1.94
CA GLU A 343 -18.20 -8.82 2.80
C GLU A 343 -18.82 -7.41 2.83
N CYS A 344 -18.00 -6.38 3.02
CA CYS A 344 -18.37 -4.97 3.06
C CYS A 344 -19.43 -4.61 4.13
N PRO A 345 -19.29 -5.04 5.40
CA PRO A 345 -20.29 -4.79 6.44
C PRO A 345 -20.49 -3.31 6.76
N GLU A 346 -19.54 -2.43 6.46
CA GLU A 346 -19.64 -0.98 6.62
C GLU A 346 -20.01 -0.26 5.31
N GLY A 347 -20.67 -0.93 4.38
CA GLY A 347 -21.21 -0.30 3.17
C GLY A 347 -20.13 0.13 2.18
N LEU A 348 -20.35 1.31 1.59
CA LEU A 348 -19.43 1.91 0.62
C LEU A 348 -18.15 2.49 1.28
N GLY A 349 -18.25 3.05 2.49
CA GLY A 349 -17.16 3.32 3.40
C GLY A 349 -16.48 4.70 3.34
N ASP A 350 -16.81 5.53 2.37
CA ASP A 350 -16.30 6.92 2.27
C ASP A 350 -17.39 7.84 1.76
N LYS A 351 -17.66 8.93 2.49
CA LYS A 351 -18.78 9.84 2.19
C LYS A 351 -18.65 10.55 0.84
N VAL A 352 -17.42 10.85 0.39
CA VAL A 352 -17.20 11.52 -0.89
C VAL A 352 -17.38 10.50 -2.03
N PHE A 353 -16.89 9.26 -1.83
CA PHE A 353 -17.14 8.15 -2.74
C PHE A 353 -18.63 7.88 -2.91
N GLU A 354 -19.36 7.76 -1.78
CA GLU A 354 -20.82 7.57 -1.76
C GLU A 354 -21.54 8.71 -2.50
N ARG A 355 -21.19 9.95 -2.17
CA ARG A 355 -21.81 11.11 -2.83
C ARG A 355 -21.62 11.09 -4.34
N TRP A 356 -20.40 10.84 -4.83
CA TRP A 356 -20.12 10.75 -6.26
C TRP A 356 -20.94 9.67 -6.95
N ILE A 357 -21.08 8.50 -6.32
CA ILE A 357 -21.91 7.39 -6.82
C ILE A 357 -23.39 7.79 -6.89
N HIS A 358 -23.91 8.42 -5.82
CA HIS A 358 -25.34 8.81 -5.76
C HIS A 358 -25.72 9.94 -6.71
N GLU A 359 -24.80 10.87 -6.97
CA GLU A 359 -25.04 12.01 -7.86
C GLU A 359 -24.93 11.64 -9.34
N ALA A 360 -24.14 10.62 -9.68
CA ALA A 360 -23.88 10.26 -11.07
C ALA A 360 -25.08 9.54 -11.71
N GLN A 361 -25.42 9.95 -12.94
CA GLN A 361 -26.46 9.31 -13.74
C GLN A 361 -25.94 8.05 -14.45
N ASP A 362 -24.66 8.04 -14.82
CA ASP A 362 -24.02 6.92 -15.50
C ASP A 362 -22.51 6.84 -15.20
N LYS A 363 -21.87 5.78 -15.73
CA LYS A 363 -20.43 5.54 -15.57
C LYS A 363 -19.57 6.63 -16.21
N GLN A 364 -20.02 7.19 -17.33
CA GLN A 364 -19.24 8.17 -18.08
C GLN A 364 -19.12 9.48 -17.29
N GLU A 365 -20.21 9.90 -16.64
CA GLU A 365 -20.20 11.08 -15.79
C GLU A 365 -19.15 10.97 -14.67
N LEU A 366 -19.02 9.79 -14.03
CA LEU A 366 -17.99 9.56 -13.02
C LEU A 366 -16.57 9.63 -13.59
N VAL A 367 -16.37 9.11 -14.81
CA VAL A 367 -15.07 9.18 -15.49
C VAL A 367 -14.73 10.62 -15.86
N ASP A 368 -15.67 11.35 -16.44
CA ASP A 368 -15.46 12.75 -16.85
C ASP A 368 -15.20 13.65 -15.63
N ARG A 369 -15.87 13.37 -14.50
CA ARG A 369 -15.70 14.12 -13.23
C ARG A 369 -14.26 14.06 -12.70
N LEU A 370 -13.51 13.00 -12.99
CA LEU A 370 -12.08 12.91 -12.61
C LEU A 370 -11.25 14.06 -13.20
N ASP A 371 -11.56 14.50 -14.41
CA ASP A 371 -10.75 15.50 -15.12
C ASP A 371 -11.04 16.91 -14.62
N TYR A 372 -12.30 17.27 -14.34
CA TYR A 372 -12.66 18.64 -13.98
C TYR A 372 -12.93 18.88 -12.49
N ALA A 373 -13.24 17.83 -11.72
CA ALA A 373 -13.62 17.95 -10.29
C ALA A 373 -12.92 16.91 -9.41
N PHE A 374 -11.58 16.76 -9.57
CA PHE A 374 -10.82 15.81 -8.76
C PHE A 374 -11.00 16.09 -7.28
N GLU A 375 -11.50 15.09 -6.55
CA GLU A 375 -11.71 15.13 -5.11
C GLU A 375 -11.24 13.82 -4.48
N ILE A 376 -10.47 13.93 -3.38
CA ILE A 376 -10.00 12.74 -2.64
C ILE A 376 -11.22 12.02 -2.03
N GLY A 377 -11.30 10.72 -2.24
CA GLY A 377 -12.48 9.90 -1.96
C GLY A 377 -13.29 9.64 -3.24
N GLY A 378 -13.85 10.70 -3.85
CA GLY A 378 -14.63 10.63 -5.09
C GLY A 378 -13.88 10.05 -6.28
N HIS A 379 -12.57 10.33 -6.39
CA HIS A 379 -11.73 9.77 -7.46
C HIS A 379 -11.82 8.24 -7.58
N LYS A 380 -12.06 7.52 -6.48
CA LYS A 380 -12.23 6.07 -6.53
C LYS A 380 -13.51 5.62 -7.23
N ALA A 381 -14.58 6.41 -7.17
CA ALA A 381 -15.79 6.15 -7.93
C ALA A 381 -15.51 6.22 -9.44
N GLY A 382 -14.79 7.26 -9.88
CA GLY A 382 -14.39 7.39 -11.28
C GLY A 382 -13.42 6.29 -11.74
N ILE A 383 -12.47 5.85 -10.90
CA ILE A 383 -11.58 4.72 -11.21
C ILE A 383 -12.37 3.42 -11.33
N LEU A 384 -13.33 3.17 -10.44
CA LEU A 384 -14.20 1.99 -10.51
C LEU A 384 -15.05 2.01 -11.79
N ALA A 385 -15.65 3.16 -12.11
CA ALA A 385 -16.39 3.35 -13.35
C ALA A 385 -15.52 3.07 -14.59
N LYS A 386 -14.27 3.57 -14.59
CA LYS A 386 -13.31 3.33 -15.69
C LYS A 386 -12.94 1.85 -15.84
N LEU A 387 -12.84 1.11 -14.72
CA LEU A 387 -12.64 -0.34 -14.76
C LEU A 387 -13.85 -1.06 -15.36
N THR A 388 -15.08 -0.70 -14.93
CA THR A 388 -16.31 -1.35 -15.40
C THR A 388 -16.70 -0.99 -16.83
N GLN A 389 -16.01 -0.03 -17.46
CA GLN A 389 -16.11 0.18 -18.92
C GLN A 389 -15.28 -0.84 -19.72
N LYS A 390 -14.24 -1.43 -19.10
CA LYS A 390 -13.29 -2.34 -19.75
C LYS A 390 -13.48 -3.80 -19.38
N ALA A 391 -14.11 -4.08 -18.25
CA ALA A 391 -14.29 -5.41 -17.71
C ALA A 391 -15.65 -5.55 -17.01
N ASP A 392 -16.19 -6.76 -17.01
CA ASP A 392 -17.32 -7.07 -16.14
C ASP A 392 -16.81 -7.29 -14.72
N VAL A 393 -17.48 -6.69 -13.74
CA VAL A 393 -17.12 -6.90 -12.32
C VAL A 393 -18.31 -7.44 -11.56
N TYR A 394 -18.14 -8.67 -11.04
CA TYR A 394 -19.12 -9.34 -10.19
C TYR A 394 -18.69 -9.20 -8.74
N LEU A 395 -19.60 -8.77 -7.88
CA LEU A 395 -19.34 -8.64 -6.45
C LEU A 395 -20.16 -9.68 -5.68
N VAL A 396 -19.47 -10.49 -4.89
CA VAL A 396 -20.04 -11.35 -3.87
C VAL A 396 -19.86 -10.65 -2.53
N SER A 397 -20.96 -10.18 -1.93
CA SER A 397 -20.95 -9.30 -0.76
C SER A 397 -22.24 -9.41 0.04
N GLU A 398 -22.22 -8.89 1.29
CA GLU A 398 -23.43 -8.68 2.10
C GLU A 398 -24.13 -7.35 1.78
N LEU A 399 -23.58 -6.54 0.86
CA LEU A 399 -24.25 -5.34 0.39
C LEU A 399 -25.56 -5.68 -0.30
N GLN A 400 -26.56 -4.81 -0.11
CA GLN A 400 -27.83 -4.91 -0.85
C GLN A 400 -27.59 -4.80 -2.36
N LYS A 401 -28.37 -5.56 -3.13
CA LYS A 401 -28.23 -5.64 -4.59
C LYS A 401 -28.31 -4.25 -5.23
N GLU A 402 -29.22 -3.42 -4.75
CA GLU A 402 -29.46 -2.07 -5.25
C GLU A 402 -28.19 -1.19 -5.08
N ILE A 403 -27.47 -1.33 -3.97
CA ILE A 403 -26.21 -0.62 -3.73
C ILE A 403 -25.11 -1.11 -4.68
N ILE A 404 -25.04 -2.44 -4.91
CA ILE A 404 -24.05 -3.04 -5.81
C ILE A 404 -24.30 -2.59 -7.26
N GLU A 405 -25.54 -2.58 -7.70
CA GLU A 405 -25.92 -2.14 -9.05
C GLU A 405 -25.70 -0.63 -9.23
N GLN A 406 -25.91 0.17 -8.19
CA GLN A 406 -25.65 1.61 -8.21
C GLN A 406 -24.17 1.95 -8.39
N VAL A 407 -23.25 1.13 -7.90
CA VAL A 407 -21.80 1.27 -8.15
C VAL A 407 -21.38 0.61 -9.47
N PHE A 408 -22.33 0.27 -10.33
CA PHE A 408 -22.11 -0.34 -11.66
C PHE A 408 -21.46 -1.72 -11.62
N LEU A 409 -21.65 -2.47 -10.54
CA LEU A 409 -21.19 -3.84 -10.40
C LEU A 409 -22.36 -4.82 -10.54
N SER A 410 -22.05 -6.04 -10.96
CA SER A 410 -23.01 -7.13 -11.00
C SER A 410 -23.08 -7.83 -9.65
N CYS A 411 -24.26 -7.93 -9.06
CA CYS A 411 -24.47 -8.66 -7.80
C CYS A 411 -24.51 -10.17 -8.05
N SER A 412 -23.80 -10.94 -7.22
CA SER A 412 -23.90 -12.39 -7.17
C SER A 412 -24.07 -12.86 -5.72
N ARG A 413 -24.95 -13.84 -5.48
CA ARG A 413 -25.26 -14.34 -4.14
C ARG A 413 -24.11 -15.13 -3.50
N ASN A 414 -23.31 -15.78 -4.35
CA ASN A 414 -22.16 -16.60 -3.94
C ASN A 414 -21.17 -16.73 -5.10
N LEU A 415 -20.02 -17.34 -4.81
CA LEU A 415 -18.94 -17.51 -5.79
C LEU A 415 -19.33 -18.46 -6.94
N GLU A 416 -20.11 -19.51 -6.66
CA GLU A 416 -20.56 -20.47 -7.69
C GLU A 416 -21.43 -19.77 -8.75
N GLU A 417 -22.37 -18.91 -8.32
CA GLU A 417 -23.21 -18.13 -9.22
C GLU A 417 -22.36 -17.16 -10.07
N ALA A 418 -21.42 -16.45 -9.43
CA ALA A 418 -20.53 -15.54 -10.12
C ALA A 418 -19.64 -16.24 -11.17
N VAL A 419 -19.05 -17.39 -10.80
CA VAL A 419 -18.24 -18.20 -11.73
C VAL A 419 -19.08 -18.70 -12.88
N GLN A 420 -20.29 -19.24 -12.60
CA GLN A 420 -21.19 -19.71 -13.67
C GLN A 420 -21.58 -18.59 -14.62
N ALA A 421 -21.91 -17.41 -14.08
CA ALA A 421 -22.26 -16.22 -14.90
C ALA A 421 -21.09 -15.80 -15.81
N THR A 422 -19.88 -15.78 -15.27
CA THR A 422 -18.68 -15.45 -16.05
C THR A 422 -18.37 -16.49 -17.11
N LEU A 423 -18.47 -17.80 -16.81
CA LEU A 423 -18.26 -18.87 -17.78
C LEU A 423 -19.32 -18.88 -18.90
N ASN A 424 -20.57 -18.54 -18.58
CA ASN A 424 -21.62 -18.39 -19.60
C ASN A 424 -21.30 -17.28 -20.59
N LYS A 425 -20.65 -16.18 -20.14
CA LYS A 425 -20.31 -15.04 -20.98
C LYS A 425 -18.96 -15.21 -21.70
N GLN A 426 -17.92 -15.68 -20.98
CA GLN A 426 -16.56 -15.80 -21.50
C GLN A 426 -16.31 -17.15 -22.20
N GLY A 427 -17.25 -18.09 -22.09
CA GLY A 427 -17.16 -19.44 -22.64
C GLY A 427 -16.71 -20.49 -21.60
N PRO A 428 -17.08 -21.77 -21.86
CA PRO A 428 -16.85 -22.87 -20.90
C PRO A 428 -15.36 -23.18 -20.65
N ASN A 429 -14.49 -22.79 -21.58
CA ASN A 429 -13.04 -23.00 -21.50
C ASN A 429 -12.28 -21.73 -21.03
N ALA A 430 -12.98 -20.74 -20.48
CA ALA A 430 -12.37 -19.52 -20.01
C ALA A 430 -11.30 -19.78 -18.95
N LYS A 431 -10.14 -19.14 -19.12
CA LYS A 431 -8.99 -19.27 -18.20
C LYS A 431 -9.23 -18.43 -16.95
N ILE A 432 -9.05 -19.05 -15.79
CA ILE A 432 -9.28 -18.43 -14.49
C ILE A 432 -7.95 -18.30 -13.74
N ILE A 433 -7.63 -17.08 -13.27
CA ILE A 433 -6.61 -16.82 -12.25
C ILE A 433 -7.31 -16.55 -10.93
N VAL A 434 -6.79 -17.12 -9.84
CA VAL A 434 -7.30 -16.89 -8.49
C VAL A 434 -6.30 -16.07 -7.68
N MET A 435 -6.80 -15.04 -6.97
CA MET A 435 -6.03 -14.15 -6.09
C MET A 435 -6.63 -14.17 -4.67
N PRO A 436 -6.22 -15.11 -3.78
CA PRO A 436 -6.76 -15.21 -2.42
C PRO A 436 -6.48 -13.98 -1.55
N PHE A 437 -5.46 -13.19 -1.91
CA PHE A 437 -5.03 -11.98 -1.22
C PHE A 437 -4.91 -10.81 -2.20
N GLY A 438 -5.97 -10.53 -2.96
CA GLY A 438 -5.97 -9.56 -4.06
C GLY A 438 -5.50 -8.16 -3.66
N ALA A 439 -5.81 -7.68 -2.45
CA ALA A 439 -5.35 -6.37 -1.99
C ALA A 439 -3.82 -6.26 -1.77
N TYR A 440 -3.12 -7.39 -1.70
CA TYR A 440 -1.66 -7.42 -1.46
C TYR A 440 -0.87 -8.01 -2.64
N THR A 441 -1.49 -8.80 -3.50
CA THR A 441 -0.82 -9.50 -4.59
C THR A 441 -0.89 -8.68 -5.87
N LEU A 442 0.24 -8.38 -6.48
CA LEU A 442 0.31 -7.69 -7.77
C LEU A 442 0.75 -8.68 -8.86
N PRO A 443 -0.12 -9.06 -9.79
CA PRO A 443 0.26 -9.86 -10.95
C PRO A 443 1.18 -9.05 -11.87
N ARG A 444 2.23 -9.70 -12.39
CA ARG A 444 3.11 -9.11 -13.41
C ARG A 444 3.34 -10.12 -14.54
N LEU A 445 2.93 -9.76 -15.76
CA LEU A 445 3.15 -10.60 -16.94
C LEU A 445 4.65 -10.76 -17.18
N GLU A 446 5.11 -12.03 -17.29
CA GLU A 446 6.50 -12.33 -17.62
C GLU A 446 6.82 -11.81 -19.04
N GLN A 447 7.85 -10.98 -19.15
CA GLN A 447 8.36 -10.65 -20.46
C GLN A 447 8.97 -11.91 -21.08
N LYS A 448 8.50 -12.32 -22.26
CA LYS A 448 9.17 -13.37 -23.03
C LYS A 448 10.61 -12.90 -23.27
N SER A 449 11.58 -13.59 -22.67
CA SER A 449 12.98 -13.34 -23.00
C SER A 449 13.17 -13.61 -24.49
N THR A 450 13.34 -12.56 -25.26
CA THR A 450 13.84 -12.64 -26.63
C THR A 450 15.33 -12.98 -26.56
N THR A 451 15.66 -14.21 -26.13
CA THR A 451 16.95 -14.84 -26.39
C THR A 451 16.90 -15.43 -27.78
N GLY A 452 16.99 -14.58 -28.78
CA GLY A 452 17.26 -14.90 -30.17
C GLY A 452 18.58 -14.26 -30.54
N ALA A 453 19.59 -15.07 -30.66
CA ALA A 453 20.95 -14.73 -31.04
C ALA A 453 21.02 -13.70 -32.19
N ASP A 454 21.74 -12.61 -31.95
CA ASP A 454 22.46 -11.95 -33.04
C ASP A 454 23.90 -11.67 -32.55
N THR A 455 24.73 -12.70 -32.62
CA THR A 455 26.18 -12.62 -32.56
C THR A 455 26.68 -12.16 -33.93
N THR A 456 26.45 -10.91 -34.30
CA THR A 456 27.18 -10.27 -35.41
C THR A 456 28.33 -9.46 -34.83
N THR A 457 29.48 -10.14 -34.82
CA THR A 457 30.81 -9.57 -34.66
C THR A 457 30.99 -8.32 -35.52
N ARG A 458 30.90 -7.14 -34.91
CA ARG A 458 31.47 -5.92 -35.49
C ARG A 458 32.98 -5.92 -35.22
N LYS A 459 33.76 -6.37 -36.20
CA LYS A 459 35.21 -6.11 -36.34
C LYS A 459 35.42 -4.58 -36.34
N VAL A 460 36.04 -4.10 -35.29
CA VAL A 460 36.64 -2.75 -35.28
C VAL A 460 37.80 -2.79 -36.25
N ARG A 461 37.69 -2.00 -37.33
CA ARG A 461 38.86 -1.62 -38.14
C ARG A 461 39.32 -0.24 -37.62
N ARG A 462 40.65 -0.17 -37.49
CA ARG A 462 41.53 0.93 -37.06
C ARG A 462 41.10 2.34 -37.43
#